data_236dcd5baccfe856430a51cf01b5bd7d
#
_entry.id   236dcd5baccfe856430a51cf01b5bd7d
#
_cell.length_a   1.000
_cell.length_b   1.000
_cell.length_c   1.000
_cell.angle_alpha   90.00
_cell.angle_beta   90.00
_cell.angle_gamma   90.00
#
_symmetry.space_group_name_H-M   'P 1'
#
loop_
_entity.id
_entity.type
_entity.pdbx_description
1 polymer ?
#
loop_
_entity_poly.entity_id
_entity_poly.type
_entity_poly.pdbx_seq_one_letter_code
_entity_poly.pdbx_strand_id
1 'polypeptide(L)'
;MKDAAAGFGVNTYSYIFDGSAADTVARLADQGYGGVELMFFPGHLWPAELDASALRSLRQLCEARLRLVAVNMPNVDMNIAAAAEEMRAYTLDLLVRFVRCAGELGAGGIVVGPGKANPLFPMPRDRMISHFYRALDTLAPLARQVGTRLLIENMPFAFLPDAESLMKVVDGYGDETIRVIYDVANAHFINEPPTHGLRRVRNRLSLVHFSDTTRRSYKHDPLGCGDVPLAGIASVMKEIGYAELPMLEIISLNPDLDIADSCRRLQQAGFGNA
;
A
#
# COMPACT_ATOMS: atom_id res chain seq x y z
N MET A 1 22.88 -10.89 8.96
CA MET A 1 21.86 -9.82 8.90
C MET A 1 21.16 -9.74 7.54
N LYS A 2 21.88 -9.93 6.40
CA LYS A 2 21.24 -9.89 5.05
C LYS A 2 20.17 -10.96 4.85
N ASP A 3 20.37 -12.19 5.31
CA ASP A 3 19.40 -13.29 5.16
C ASP A 3 18.08 -13.04 5.92
N ALA A 4 18.15 -12.26 6.99
CA ALA A 4 16.98 -11.95 7.81
C ALA A 4 16.06 -10.88 7.19
N ALA A 5 16.59 -9.97 6.39
CA ALA A 5 15.82 -8.92 5.73
C ALA A 5 15.10 -9.42 4.46
N ALA A 6 15.57 -10.54 3.87
CA ALA A 6 15.01 -11.12 2.65
C ALA A 6 13.52 -11.53 2.80
N GLY A 7 13.07 -11.82 4.02
CA GLY A 7 11.67 -12.13 4.34
C GLY A 7 10.73 -10.91 4.42
N PHE A 8 11.19 -9.70 4.12
CA PHE A 8 10.43 -8.46 4.25
C PHE A 8 10.50 -7.59 3.01
N GLY A 9 9.43 -6.83 2.77
CA GLY A 9 9.39 -5.75 1.80
C GLY A 9 9.43 -4.38 2.48
N VAL A 10 9.84 -3.35 1.72
CA VAL A 10 9.90 -1.97 2.20
C VAL A 10 9.11 -1.06 1.27
N ASN A 11 8.20 -0.26 1.85
CA ASN A 11 7.57 0.86 1.17
C ASN A 11 8.54 2.06 1.19
N THR A 12 8.68 2.75 0.05
CA THR A 12 9.69 3.78 -0.11
C THR A 12 9.28 5.18 0.36
N TYR A 13 8.21 5.31 1.12
CA TYR A 13 7.68 6.60 1.55
C TYR A 13 8.73 7.46 2.29
N SER A 14 9.53 6.87 3.16
CA SER A 14 10.59 7.59 3.87
C SER A 14 11.75 8.07 2.98
N TYR A 15 11.83 7.59 1.74
CA TYR A 15 12.92 7.90 0.81
C TYR A 15 12.54 8.88 -0.29
N ILE A 16 11.28 9.35 -0.34
CA ILE A 16 10.75 10.16 -1.46
C ILE A 16 11.48 11.50 -1.65
N PHE A 17 12.17 12.00 -0.63
CA PHE A 17 12.98 13.22 -0.67
C PHE A 17 14.48 12.96 -0.73
N ASP A 18 14.93 11.69 -0.62
CA ASP A 18 16.35 11.34 -0.52
C ASP A 18 16.97 10.94 -1.85
N GLY A 19 16.16 10.71 -2.88
CA GLY A 19 16.64 10.32 -4.20
C GLY A 19 15.61 9.64 -5.10
N SER A 20 16.06 9.20 -6.27
CA SER A 20 15.21 8.49 -7.22
C SER A 20 14.78 7.11 -6.72
N ALA A 21 13.70 6.58 -7.33
CA ALA A 21 13.27 5.19 -7.08
C ALA A 21 14.38 4.18 -7.41
N ALA A 22 15.18 4.45 -8.44
CA ALA A 22 16.29 3.56 -8.82
C ALA A 22 17.39 3.51 -7.76
N ASP A 23 17.78 4.68 -7.19
CA ASP A 23 18.76 4.76 -6.11
C ASP A 23 18.25 4.01 -4.86
N THR A 24 16.96 4.20 -4.55
CA THR A 24 16.32 3.55 -3.41
C THR A 24 16.23 2.03 -3.58
N VAL A 25 15.86 1.53 -4.77
CA VAL A 25 15.86 0.09 -5.07
C VAL A 25 17.25 -0.50 -4.91
N ALA A 26 18.29 0.16 -5.46
CA ALA A 26 19.66 -0.29 -5.29
C ALA A 26 20.08 -0.37 -3.81
N ARG A 27 19.77 0.66 -3.04
CA ARG A 27 20.05 0.75 -1.59
C ARG A 27 19.37 -0.36 -0.80
N LEU A 28 18.07 -0.58 -1.01
CA LEU A 28 17.30 -1.63 -0.31
C LEU A 28 17.79 -3.04 -0.70
N ALA A 29 18.13 -3.25 -1.96
CA ALA A 29 18.72 -4.52 -2.42
C ALA A 29 20.10 -4.79 -1.78
N ASP A 30 20.94 -3.75 -1.62
CA ASP A 30 22.23 -3.88 -0.91
C ASP A 30 22.06 -4.19 0.58
N GLN A 31 20.97 -3.74 1.18
CA GLN A 31 20.58 -4.06 2.55
C GLN A 31 19.98 -5.47 2.70
N GLY A 32 19.62 -6.13 1.59
CA GLY A 32 19.16 -7.52 1.55
C GLY A 32 17.67 -7.71 1.72
N TYR A 33 16.83 -6.69 1.52
CA TYR A 33 15.37 -6.84 1.52
C TYR A 33 14.89 -7.69 0.36
N GLY A 34 13.76 -8.40 0.55
CA GLY A 34 13.19 -9.30 -0.46
C GLY A 34 12.26 -8.62 -1.47
N GLY A 35 11.71 -7.46 -1.11
CA GLY A 35 10.77 -6.76 -1.98
C GLY A 35 10.67 -5.26 -1.70
N VAL A 36 10.06 -4.55 -2.63
CA VAL A 36 9.82 -3.11 -2.54
C VAL A 36 8.40 -2.76 -2.99
N GLU A 37 7.84 -1.76 -2.33
CA GLU A 37 6.69 -1.00 -2.79
C GLU A 37 7.15 0.43 -3.06
N LEU A 38 7.07 0.85 -4.33
CA LEU A 38 7.56 2.18 -4.74
C LEU A 38 6.44 3.22 -4.64
N MET A 39 6.74 4.32 -3.97
CA MET A 39 5.84 5.48 -3.89
C MET A 39 5.92 6.34 -5.14
N PHE A 40 4.76 6.63 -5.75
CA PHE A 40 4.68 7.71 -6.73
C PHE A 40 4.84 9.06 -6.03
N PHE A 41 5.91 9.74 -6.34
CA PHE A 41 6.16 11.09 -5.82
C PHE A 41 7.07 11.85 -6.79
N PRO A 42 6.83 13.17 -7.04
CA PRO A 42 7.71 14.00 -7.86
C PRO A 42 9.16 13.95 -7.36
N GLY A 43 10.11 13.75 -8.28
CA GLY A 43 11.54 13.57 -7.96
C GLY A 43 11.94 12.16 -7.53
N HIS A 44 11.00 11.28 -7.13
CA HIS A 44 11.27 9.89 -6.76
C HIS A 44 10.81 8.92 -7.86
N LEU A 45 9.51 8.80 -8.07
CA LEU A 45 8.87 8.03 -9.14
C LEU A 45 7.66 8.81 -9.63
N TRP A 46 7.80 9.55 -10.74
CA TRP A 46 6.71 10.35 -11.25
C TRP A 46 6.54 10.17 -12.78
N PRO A 47 5.38 9.69 -13.27
CA PRO A 47 5.22 9.33 -14.67
C PRO A 47 5.52 10.44 -15.68
N ALA A 48 5.32 11.72 -15.30
CA ALA A 48 5.62 12.84 -16.17
C ALA A 48 7.11 13.18 -16.25
N GLU A 49 7.94 12.64 -15.36
CA GLU A 49 9.39 12.86 -15.27
C GLU A 49 10.19 11.71 -15.88
N LEU A 50 9.52 10.60 -16.24
CA LEU A 50 10.16 9.38 -16.71
C LEU A 50 9.85 9.14 -18.18
N ASP A 51 10.88 8.94 -18.97
CA ASP A 51 10.72 8.42 -20.31
C ASP A 51 10.69 6.88 -20.34
N ALA A 52 10.35 6.31 -21.50
CA ALA A 52 10.28 4.86 -21.66
C ALA A 52 11.64 4.14 -21.41
N SER A 53 12.77 4.83 -21.56
CA SER A 53 14.09 4.27 -21.27
C SER A 53 14.33 4.15 -19.78
N ALA A 54 14.01 5.21 -19.02
CA ALA A 54 14.12 5.23 -17.56
C ALA A 54 13.21 4.16 -16.91
N LEU A 55 11.97 4.03 -17.39
CA LEU A 55 11.04 2.99 -16.90
C LEU A 55 11.58 1.57 -17.17
N ARG A 56 12.10 1.31 -18.37
CA ARG A 56 12.73 0.00 -18.68
C ARG A 56 13.94 -0.28 -17.80
N SER A 57 14.79 0.72 -17.57
CA SER A 57 15.98 0.57 -16.72
C SER A 57 15.60 0.29 -15.27
N LEU A 58 14.60 0.99 -14.73
CA LEU A 58 14.08 0.75 -13.37
C LEU A 58 13.46 -0.66 -13.26
N ARG A 59 12.67 -1.07 -14.26
CA ARG A 59 12.11 -2.42 -14.32
C ARG A 59 13.21 -3.48 -14.28
N GLN A 60 14.22 -3.37 -15.15
CA GLN A 60 15.36 -4.30 -15.21
C GLN A 60 16.14 -4.35 -13.88
N LEU A 61 16.31 -3.20 -13.22
CA LEU A 61 16.93 -3.11 -11.91
C LEU A 61 16.12 -3.89 -10.86
N CYS A 62 14.80 -3.72 -10.83
CA CYS A 62 13.91 -4.47 -9.94
C CYS A 62 13.99 -5.98 -10.24
N GLU A 63 13.83 -6.39 -11.50
CA GLU A 63 13.89 -7.80 -11.90
C GLU A 63 15.22 -8.49 -11.53
N ALA A 64 16.33 -7.74 -11.58
CA ALA A 64 17.65 -8.26 -11.27
C ALA A 64 17.98 -8.33 -9.76
N ARG A 65 17.35 -7.49 -8.95
CA ARG A 65 17.84 -7.25 -7.58
C ARG A 65 16.80 -7.34 -6.47
N LEU A 66 15.55 -6.99 -6.74
CA LEU A 66 14.54 -6.79 -5.70
C LEU A 66 13.15 -6.91 -6.29
N ARG A 67 12.31 -7.77 -5.73
CA ARG A 67 10.93 -7.96 -6.21
C ARG A 67 10.12 -6.67 -6.08
N LEU A 68 9.62 -6.11 -7.19
CA LEU A 68 8.64 -5.03 -7.17
C LEU A 68 7.25 -5.60 -6.84
N VAL A 69 6.86 -5.49 -5.58
CA VAL A 69 5.60 -6.05 -5.06
C VAL A 69 4.41 -5.21 -5.52
N ALA A 70 4.50 -3.90 -5.29
CA ALA A 70 3.47 -2.95 -5.66
C ALA A 70 4.07 -1.57 -5.93
N VAL A 71 3.26 -0.69 -6.51
CA VAL A 71 3.46 0.75 -6.49
C VAL A 71 2.33 1.40 -5.68
N ASN A 72 2.63 2.49 -5.00
CA ASN A 72 1.68 3.20 -4.14
C ASN A 72 1.53 4.66 -4.58
N MET A 73 0.35 5.23 -4.37
CA MET A 73 0.04 6.60 -4.78
C MET A 73 0.04 7.57 -3.59
N PRO A 74 0.35 8.86 -3.82
CA PRO A 74 0.21 9.88 -2.78
C PRO A 74 -1.28 10.17 -2.53
N ASN A 75 -1.84 9.61 -1.47
CA ASN A 75 -3.27 9.76 -1.16
C ASN A 75 -3.67 11.15 -0.65
N VAL A 76 -2.69 12.03 -0.31
CA VAL A 76 -2.98 13.30 0.36
C VAL A 76 -3.80 14.24 -0.51
N ASP A 77 -3.42 14.39 -1.78
CA ASP A 77 -4.00 15.38 -2.69
C ASP A 77 -5.07 14.81 -3.64
N MET A 78 -5.26 13.50 -3.64
CA MET A 78 -6.18 12.82 -4.54
C MET A 78 -7.45 12.36 -3.81
N ASN A 79 -8.60 12.49 -4.48
CA ASN A 79 -9.86 11.99 -3.96
C ASN A 79 -10.80 11.55 -5.08
N ILE A 80 -10.81 10.24 -5.32
CA ILE A 80 -11.65 9.59 -6.33
C ILE A 80 -13.16 9.68 -6.01
N ALA A 81 -13.51 9.93 -4.76
CA ALA A 81 -14.88 10.12 -4.28
C ALA A 81 -15.22 11.59 -3.96
N ALA A 82 -14.43 12.56 -4.43
CA ALA A 82 -14.66 13.99 -4.21
C ALA A 82 -16.07 14.43 -4.63
N ALA A 83 -16.59 15.48 -3.99
CA ALA A 83 -17.89 16.04 -4.34
C ALA A 83 -17.88 16.71 -5.72
N ALA A 84 -16.83 17.49 -6.03
CA ALA A 84 -16.66 18.15 -7.32
C ALA A 84 -16.23 17.16 -8.41
N GLU A 85 -16.87 17.27 -9.58
CA GLU A 85 -16.57 16.39 -10.71
C GLU A 85 -15.17 16.62 -11.26
N GLU A 86 -14.72 17.86 -11.31
CA GLU A 86 -13.40 18.24 -11.79
C GLU A 86 -12.28 17.58 -10.95
N MET A 87 -12.45 17.50 -9.63
CA MET A 87 -11.51 16.83 -8.75
C MET A 87 -11.48 15.32 -8.97
N ARG A 88 -12.64 14.72 -9.21
CA ARG A 88 -12.71 13.29 -9.56
C ARG A 88 -12.07 13.01 -10.91
N ALA A 89 -12.33 13.85 -11.92
CA ALA A 89 -11.79 13.71 -13.25
C ALA A 89 -10.26 13.83 -13.24
N TYR A 90 -9.71 14.84 -12.56
CA TYR A 90 -8.27 15.00 -12.38
C TYR A 90 -7.63 13.80 -11.66
N THR A 91 -8.26 13.36 -10.55
CA THR A 91 -7.77 12.19 -9.81
C THR A 91 -7.78 10.93 -10.67
N LEU A 92 -8.86 10.69 -11.43
CA LEU A 92 -8.97 9.53 -12.31
C LEU A 92 -7.94 9.56 -13.44
N ASP A 93 -7.71 10.71 -14.08
CA ASP A 93 -6.68 10.85 -15.11
C ASP A 93 -5.28 10.54 -14.57
N LEU A 94 -4.97 11.03 -13.38
CA LEU A 94 -3.69 10.73 -12.72
C LEU A 94 -3.56 9.23 -12.37
N LEU A 95 -4.61 8.61 -11.84
CA LEU A 95 -4.63 7.17 -11.55
C LEU A 95 -4.48 6.32 -12.81
N VAL A 96 -5.08 6.72 -13.94
CA VAL A 96 -4.88 6.04 -15.22
C VAL A 96 -3.40 6.05 -15.63
N ARG A 97 -2.71 7.17 -15.45
CA ARG A 97 -1.25 7.26 -15.72
C ARG A 97 -0.45 6.38 -14.78
N PHE A 98 -0.81 6.34 -13.50
CA PHE A 98 -0.16 5.47 -12.52
C PHE A 98 -0.36 3.99 -12.83
N VAL A 99 -1.57 3.56 -13.20
CA VAL A 99 -1.85 2.16 -13.58
C VAL A 99 -1.04 1.74 -14.81
N ARG A 100 -0.91 2.61 -15.81
CA ARG A 100 -0.05 2.35 -16.99
C ARG A 100 1.41 2.21 -16.58
N CYS A 101 1.91 3.14 -15.79
CA CYS A 101 3.28 3.10 -15.28
C CYS A 101 3.55 1.83 -14.44
N ALA A 102 2.61 1.41 -13.60
CA ALA A 102 2.68 0.15 -12.85
C ALA A 102 2.84 -1.07 -13.78
N GLY A 103 2.07 -1.12 -14.86
CA GLY A 103 2.20 -2.17 -15.88
C GLY A 103 3.55 -2.16 -16.60
N GLU A 104 4.04 -0.98 -16.99
CA GLU A 104 5.36 -0.83 -17.65
C GLU A 104 6.50 -1.26 -16.72
N LEU A 105 6.39 -0.98 -15.42
CA LEU A 105 7.35 -1.42 -14.41
C LEU A 105 7.24 -2.92 -14.09
N GLY A 106 6.14 -3.58 -14.46
CA GLY A 106 5.88 -4.97 -14.08
C GLY A 106 5.51 -5.13 -12.61
N ALA A 107 4.93 -4.11 -11.98
CA ALA A 107 4.48 -4.15 -10.59
C ALA A 107 3.33 -5.16 -10.42
N GLY A 108 3.39 -5.97 -9.36
CA GLY A 108 2.35 -6.95 -9.03
C GLY A 108 0.99 -6.32 -8.70
N GLY A 109 1.00 -5.08 -8.23
CA GLY A 109 -0.20 -4.31 -7.95
C GLY A 109 0.04 -2.81 -7.84
N ILE A 110 -1.05 -2.06 -7.83
CA ILE A 110 -1.07 -0.61 -7.55
C ILE A 110 -2.07 -0.32 -6.44
N VAL A 111 -1.61 0.40 -5.42
CA VAL A 111 -2.47 0.83 -4.30
C VAL A 111 -3.36 1.98 -4.75
N VAL A 112 -4.65 1.84 -4.46
CA VAL A 112 -5.66 2.87 -4.74
C VAL A 112 -6.50 3.09 -3.49
N GLY A 113 -6.48 4.31 -2.97
CA GLY A 113 -7.35 4.71 -1.87
C GLY A 113 -8.81 4.78 -2.30
N PRO A 114 -9.75 4.37 -1.46
CA PRO A 114 -11.18 4.36 -1.81
C PRO A 114 -11.79 5.77 -1.93
N GLY A 115 -11.08 6.80 -1.48
CA GLY A 115 -11.53 8.18 -1.46
C GLY A 115 -11.85 8.67 -0.05
N LYS A 116 -11.82 9.99 0.14
CA LYS A 116 -11.95 10.65 1.44
C LYS A 116 -13.37 11.17 1.66
N ALA A 117 -13.84 11.02 2.88
CA ALA A 117 -15.06 11.67 3.34
C ALA A 117 -14.73 13.01 4.01
N ASN A 118 -15.61 14.01 3.85
CA ASN A 118 -15.53 15.25 4.65
C ASN A 118 -15.87 14.91 6.11
N PRO A 119 -14.97 15.15 7.08
CA PRO A 119 -15.20 14.76 8.47
C PRO A 119 -16.30 15.58 9.16
N LEU A 120 -16.59 16.79 8.68
CA LEU A 120 -17.60 17.68 9.28
C LEU A 120 -18.99 17.40 8.72
N PHE A 121 -19.09 17.18 7.41
CA PHE A 121 -20.37 16.94 6.73
C PHE A 121 -20.13 16.00 5.54
N PRO A 122 -20.10 14.69 5.77
CA PRO A 122 -19.82 13.72 4.72
C PRO A 122 -20.95 13.67 3.68
N MET A 123 -20.56 13.45 2.43
CA MET A 123 -21.52 13.13 1.37
C MET A 123 -22.24 11.81 1.70
N PRO A 124 -23.51 11.64 1.28
CA PRO A 124 -24.19 10.35 1.41
C PRO A 124 -23.34 9.18 0.90
N ARG A 125 -23.26 8.12 1.70
CA ARG A 125 -22.35 6.98 1.44
C ARG A 125 -22.59 6.34 0.07
N ASP A 126 -23.85 6.22 -0.36
CA ASP A 126 -24.20 5.64 -1.66
C ASP A 126 -23.65 6.44 -2.84
N ARG A 127 -23.57 7.78 -2.69
CA ARG A 127 -22.94 8.64 -3.69
C ARG A 127 -21.43 8.41 -3.75
N MET A 128 -20.76 8.28 -2.60
CA MET A 128 -19.32 7.97 -2.57
C MET A 128 -19.04 6.62 -3.19
N ILE A 129 -19.84 5.60 -2.87
CA ILE A 129 -19.74 4.27 -3.50
C ILE A 129 -19.93 4.38 -5.02
N SER A 130 -20.95 5.12 -5.48
CA SER A 130 -21.19 5.33 -6.91
C SER A 130 -20.02 6.03 -7.62
N HIS A 131 -19.38 7.01 -6.98
CA HIS A 131 -18.18 7.65 -7.54
C HIS A 131 -17.00 6.70 -7.59
N PHE A 132 -16.79 5.92 -6.54
CA PHE A 132 -15.74 4.91 -6.47
C PHE A 132 -15.93 3.84 -7.55
N TYR A 133 -17.13 3.28 -7.71
CA TYR A 133 -17.43 2.28 -8.73
C TYR A 133 -17.20 2.79 -10.16
N ARG A 134 -17.64 4.02 -10.47
CA ARG A 134 -17.36 4.64 -11.78
C ARG A 134 -15.87 4.76 -12.07
N ALA A 135 -15.06 5.01 -11.06
CA ALA A 135 -13.63 5.01 -11.27
C ALA A 135 -13.07 3.60 -11.46
N LEU A 136 -13.57 2.61 -10.72
CA LEU A 136 -13.22 1.20 -10.93
C LEU A 136 -13.61 0.70 -12.32
N ASP A 137 -14.74 1.17 -12.91
CA ASP A 137 -15.15 0.84 -14.27
C ASP A 137 -14.10 1.23 -15.33
N THR A 138 -13.28 2.24 -15.03
CA THR A 138 -12.14 2.66 -15.87
C THR A 138 -10.85 1.94 -15.49
N LEU A 139 -10.55 1.87 -14.18
CA LEU A 139 -9.24 1.42 -13.71
C LEU A 139 -9.08 -0.11 -13.73
N ALA A 140 -10.15 -0.88 -13.44
CA ALA A 140 -10.03 -2.33 -13.37
C ALA A 140 -9.76 -2.99 -14.73
N PRO A 141 -10.48 -2.63 -15.83
CA PRO A 141 -10.12 -3.12 -17.17
C PRO A 141 -8.71 -2.72 -17.59
N LEU A 142 -8.30 -1.47 -17.29
CA LEU A 142 -6.96 -1.00 -17.62
C LEU A 142 -5.89 -1.78 -16.86
N ALA A 143 -6.06 -2.01 -15.56
CA ALA A 143 -5.12 -2.79 -14.76
C ALA A 143 -4.93 -4.21 -15.32
N ARG A 144 -6.02 -4.88 -15.68
CA ARG A 144 -5.95 -6.19 -16.38
C ARG A 144 -5.22 -6.12 -17.70
N GLN A 145 -5.49 -5.09 -18.51
CA GLN A 145 -4.84 -4.89 -19.81
C GLN A 145 -3.33 -4.74 -19.69
N VAL A 146 -2.84 -4.03 -18.68
CA VAL A 146 -1.41 -3.79 -18.48
C VAL A 146 -0.72 -4.82 -17.58
N GLY A 147 -1.45 -5.83 -17.09
CA GLY A 147 -0.89 -6.93 -16.31
C GLY A 147 -0.61 -6.61 -14.84
N THR A 148 -1.27 -5.60 -14.26
CA THR A 148 -1.20 -5.28 -12.83
C THR A 148 -2.56 -5.48 -12.15
N ARG A 149 -2.64 -5.30 -10.82
CA ARG A 149 -3.88 -5.43 -10.04
C ARG A 149 -4.17 -4.16 -9.27
N LEU A 150 -5.45 -3.83 -9.10
CA LEU A 150 -5.84 -2.78 -8.15
C LEU A 150 -5.85 -3.35 -6.74
N LEU A 151 -5.19 -2.65 -5.83
CA LEU A 151 -5.10 -2.97 -4.41
C LEU A 151 -5.79 -1.86 -3.61
N ILE A 152 -6.94 -2.14 -3.02
CA ILE A 152 -7.69 -1.15 -2.25
C ILE A 152 -7.31 -1.24 -0.79
N GLU A 153 -6.97 -0.12 -0.18
CA GLU A 153 -6.44 -0.05 1.18
C GLU A 153 -7.47 0.48 2.19
N ASN A 154 -7.47 -0.08 3.41
CA ASN A 154 -8.19 0.48 4.55
C ASN A 154 -7.46 1.72 5.07
N MET A 155 -8.05 2.90 4.90
CA MET A 155 -7.45 4.18 5.29
C MET A 155 -8.33 4.93 6.29
N PRO A 156 -7.82 5.41 7.43
CA PRO A 156 -8.62 5.96 8.54
C PRO A 156 -9.55 7.12 8.16
N PHE A 157 -9.09 7.96 7.21
CA PHE A 157 -9.82 9.16 6.76
C PHE A 157 -10.58 8.95 5.44
N ALA A 158 -10.59 7.71 4.94
CA ALA A 158 -11.41 7.34 3.79
C ALA A 158 -12.84 7.02 4.23
N PHE A 159 -13.74 6.89 3.26
CA PHE A 159 -15.12 6.51 3.55
C PHE A 159 -15.29 5.00 3.78
N LEU A 160 -14.23 4.21 3.57
CA LEU A 160 -14.12 2.77 3.84
C LEU A 160 -12.92 2.51 4.77
N PRO A 161 -12.98 2.93 6.04
CA PRO A 161 -11.79 2.90 6.89
C PRO A 161 -11.49 1.52 7.50
N ASP A 162 -12.49 0.67 7.63
CA ASP A 162 -12.41 -0.64 8.29
C ASP A 162 -12.62 -1.79 7.31
N ALA A 163 -12.18 -2.99 7.70
CA ALA A 163 -12.25 -4.20 6.88
C ALA A 163 -13.68 -4.57 6.46
N GLU A 164 -14.67 -4.39 7.34
CA GLU A 164 -16.05 -4.73 7.02
C GLU A 164 -16.63 -3.83 5.94
N SER A 165 -16.46 -2.51 6.09
CA SER A 165 -16.93 -1.53 5.12
C SER A 165 -16.20 -1.66 3.78
N LEU A 166 -14.89 -1.91 3.82
CA LEU A 166 -14.05 -2.13 2.63
C LEU A 166 -14.52 -3.36 1.85
N MET A 167 -14.60 -4.51 2.53
CA MET A 167 -15.01 -5.76 1.88
C MET A 167 -16.44 -5.70 1.34
N LYS A 168 -17.38 -5.08 2.07
CA LYS A 168 -18.75 -4.91 1.59
C LYS A 168 -18.81 -4.18 0.25
N VAL A 169 -17.98 -3.15 0.07
CA VAL A 169 -17.98 -2.34 -1.16
C VAL A 169 -17.19 -3.04 -2.27
N VAL A 170 -16.04 -3.64 -1.95
CA VAL A 170 -15.23 -4.36 -2.95
C VAL A 170 -15.96 -5.61 -3.45
N ASP A 171 -16.59 -6.38 -2.56
CA ASP A 171 -17.40 -7.55 -2.95
C ASP A 171 -18.65 -7.13 -3.72
N GLY A 172 -19.29 -6.01 -3.32
CA GLY A 172 -20.46 -5.47 -4.00
C GLY A 172 -20.19 -4.96 -5.41
N TYR A 173 -18.95 -4.59 -5.74
CA TYR A 173 -18.55 -4.28 -7.11
C TYR A 173 -18.45 -5.54 -7.99
N GLY A 174 -18.09 -6.67 -7.42
CA GLY A 174 -18.17 -7.99 -8.06
C GLY A 174 -16.99 -8.38 -8.95
N ASP A 175 -15.93 -7.57 -9.05
CA ASP A 175 -14.70 -7.93 -9.78
C ASP A 175 -13.69 -8.61 -8.85
N GLU A 176 -13.43 -9.91 -9.07
CA GLU A 176 -12.51 -10.69 -8.23
C GLU A 176 -11.03 -10.37 -8.45
N THR A 177 -10.70 -9.65 -9.51
CA THR A 177 -9.31 -9.22 -9.77
C THR A 177 -8.88 -8.05 -8.89
N ILE A 178 -9.83 -7.31 -8.29
CA ILE A 178 -9.57 -6.27 -7.31
C ILE A 178 -9.22 -6.94 -5.98
N ARG A 179 -8.08 -6.57 -5.43
CA ARG A 179 -7.53 -7.11 -4.19
C ARG A 179 -7.49 -6.03 -3.11
N VAL A 180 -7.10 -6.43 -1.91
CA VAL A 180 -7.05 -5.57 -0.73
C VAL A 180 -5.64 -5.54 -0.17
N ILE A 181 -5.19 -4.37 0.21
CA ILE A 181 -4.12 -4.18 1.18
C ILE A 181 -4.76 -3.95 2.54
N TYR A 182 -4.21 -4.58 3.56
CA TYR A 182 -4.62 -4.34 4.94
C TYR A 182 -3.45 -3.73 5.72
N ASP A 183 -3.62 -2.48 6.12
CA ASP A 183 -2.68 -1.79 6.99
C ASP A 183 -3.09 -1.96 8.45
N VAL A 184 -2.17 -2.53 9.25
CA VAL A 184 -2.44 -2.86 10.65
C VAL A 184 -2.43 -1.62 11.56
N ALA A 185 -1.66 -0.59 11.21
CA ALA A 185 -1.63 0.67 11.96
C ALA A 185 -2.89 1.49 11.69
N ASN A 186 -3.33 1.56 10.43
CA ASN A 186 -4.59 2.18 10.05
C ASN A 186 -5.78 1.58 10.83
N ALA A 187 -5.86 0.25 10.87
CA ALA A 187 -6.89 -0.46 11.62
C ALA A 187 -6.80 -0.19 13.12
N HIS A 188 -5.60 -0.27 13.70
CA HIS A 188 -5.39 -0.03 15.12
C HIS A 188 -5.79 1.40 15.53
N PHE A 189 -5.45 2.40 14.72
CA PHE A 189 -5.80 3.80 14.97
C PHE A 189 -7.32 4.02 15.08
N ILE A 190 -8.11 3.38 14.22
CA ILE A 190 -9.59 3.48 14.24
C ILE A 190 -10.27 2.55 15.26
N ASN A 191 -9.50 1.89 16.13
CA ASN A 191 -9.96 0.89 17.10
C ASN A 191 -10.49 -0.42 16.48
N GLU A 192 -10.19 -0.73 15.23
CA GLU A 192 -10.42 -2.05 14.68
C GLU A 192 -9.32 -3.00 15.16
N PRO A 193 -9.65 -4.15 15.79
CA PRO A 193 -8.63 -5.15 16.10
C PRO A 193 -8.01 -5.72 14.83
N PRO A 194 -6.70 -5.55 14.55
CA PRO A 194 -6.08 -6.00 13.31
C PRO A 194 -6.27 -7.50 13.03
N THR A 195 -6.32 -8.31 14.08
CA THR A 195 -6.58 -9.76 13.98
C THR A 195 -7.99 -10.08 13.44
N HIS A 196 -8.98 -9.24 13.74
CA HIS A 196 -10.33 -9.37 13.20
C HIS A 196 -10.37 -8.93 11.74
N GLY A 197 -9.81 -7.76 11.42
CA GLY A 197 -9.78 -7.23 10.07
C GLY A 197 -9.05 -8.14 9.09
N LEU A 198 -7.88 -8.71 9.46
CA LEU A 198 -7.14 -9.68 8.65
C LEU A 198 -7.99 -10.92 8.28
N ARG A 199 -8.72 -11.49 9.25
CA ARG A 199 -9.65 -12.61 8.96
C ARG A 199 -10.76 -12.19 8.02
N ARG A 200 -11.26 -10.95 8.15
CA ARG A 200 -12.33 -10.43 7.30
C ARG A 200 -11.89 -10.25 5.86
N VAL A 201 -10.67 -9.75 5.63
CA VAL A 201 -10.16 -9.47 4.27
C VAL A 201 -9.49 -10.68 3.60
N ARG A 202 -9.29 -11.80 4.30
CA ARG A 202 -8.44 -12.95 3.87
C ARG A 202 -8.65 -13.41 2.43
N ASN A 203 -9.89 -13.41 1.94
CA ASN A 203 -10.22 -13.92 0.60
C ASN A 203 -9.75 -12.98 -0.53
N ARG A 204 -9.55 -11.69 -0.22
CA ARG A 204 -9.05 -10.68 -1.16
C ARG A 204 -7.71 -10.09 -0.76
N LEU A 205 -7.15 -10.51 0.36
CA LEU A 205 -5.88 -10.00 0.87
C LEU A 205 -4.74 -10.26 -0.12
N SER A 206 -4.00 -9.25 -0.47
CA SER A 206 -2.83 -9.31 -1.33
C SER A 206 -1.57 -8.82 -0.64
N LEU A 207 -1.68 -7.86 0.26
CA LEU A 207 -0.54 -7.28 0.95
C LEU A 207 -0.95 -6.81 2.35
N VAL A 208 -0.01 -6.88 3.29
CA VAL A 208 -0.17 -6.35 4.65
C VAL A 208 0.93 -5.33 4.91
N HIS A 209 0.51 -4.11 5.26
CA HIS A 209 1.40 -3.04 5.71
C HIS A 209 1.62 -3.09 7.21
N PHE A 210 2.87 -2.87 7.62
CA PHE A 210 3.32 -2.83 9.00
C PHE A 210 4.01 -1.51 9.31
N SER A 211 3.48 -0.82 10.28
CA SER A 211 4.05 0.30 10.99
C SER A 211 3.47 0.35 12.40
N ASP A 212 3.89 1.31 13.20
CA ASP A 212 3.33 1.49 14.53
C ASP A 212 2.58 2.82 14.67
N THR A 213 1.59 2.81 15.53
CA THR A 213 0.75 3.97 15.83
C THR A 213 0.11 3.78 17.21
N THR A 214 -0.56 4.81 17.68
CA THR A 214 -1.44 4.69 18.84
C THR A 214 -2.88 5.05 18.46
N ARG A 215 -3.84 4.65 19.28
CA ARG A 215 -5.25 5.04 19.08
C ARG A 215 -5.52 6.55 19.23
N ARG A 216 -4.52 7.33 19.68
CA ARG A 216 -4.64 8.78 19.91
C ARG A 216 -3.89 9.62 18.88
N SER A 217 -2.93 9.02 18.18
CA SER A 217 -2.09 9.74 17.21
C SER A 217 -1.86 8.85 16.01
N TYR A 218 -2.43 9.26 14.86
CA TYR A 218 -2.24 8.58 13.58
C TYR A 218 -0.82 8.80 13.07
N LYS A 219 -0.10 7.70 12.91
CA LYS A 219 1.28 7.70 12.44
C LYS A 219 1.61 6.38 11.74
N HIS A 220 2.73 6.35 11.05
CA HIS A 220 3.42 5.17 10.56
C HIS A 220 4.83 5.12 11.16
N ASP A 221 4.90 5.19 12.48
CA ASP A 221 6.17 5.19 13.23
C ASP A 221 6.87 3.82 13.12
N PRO A 222 8.19 3.76 13.42
CA PRO A 222 8.92 2.51 13.60
C PRO A 222 8.24 1.62 14.65
N LEU A 223 8.29 0.29 14.42
CA LEU A 223 7.66 -0.67 15.33
C LEU A 223 8.26 -0.57 16.75
N GLY A 224 7.39 -0.54 17.75
CA GLY A 224 7.71 -0.35 19.16
C GLY A 224 7.64 1.09 19.63
N CYS A 225 7.27 2.04 18.75
CA CYS A 225 6.98 3.42 19.10
C CYS A 225 5.50 3.68 19.43
N GLY A 226 4.63 2.75 19.07
CA GLY A 226 3.19 2.73 19.37
C GLY A 226 2.78 1.53 20.20
N ASP A 227 1.55 1.06 19.97
CA ASP A 227 0.94 -0.04 20.73
C ASP A 227 0.18 -1.07 19.83
N VAL A 228 0.57 -1.21 18.56
CA VAL A 228 0.04 -2.23 17.65
C VAL A 228 0.37 -3.65 18.15
N PRO A 229 -0.61 -4.58 18.31
CA PRO A 229 -0.40 -5.88 18.94
C PRO A 229 0.21 -6.94 17.99
N LEU A 230 1.49 -6.84 17.66
CA LEU A 230 2.18 -7.64 16.63
C LEU A 230 2.09 -9.16 16.84
N ALA A 231 2.21 -9.65 18.06
CA ALA A 231 2.22 -11.11 18.35
C ALA A 231 0.91 -11.80 17.92
N GLY A 232 -0.24 -11.17 18.17
CA GLY A 232 -1.53 -11.69 17.73
C GLY A 232 -1.70 -11.68 16.21
N ILE A 233 -1.12 -10.67 15.55
CA ILE A 233 -1.16 -10.53 14.09
C ILE A 233 -0.38 -11.67 13.43
N ALA A 234 0.82 -12.01 13.90
CA ALA A 234 1.63 -13.12 13.36
C ALA A 234 0.87 -14.46 13.40
N SER A 235 0.16 -14.73 14.49
CA SER A 235 -0.66 -15.94 14.63
C SER A 235 -1.79 -15.98 13.59
N VAL A 236 -2.50 -14.87 13.39
CA VAL A 236 -3.60 -14.80 12.42
C VAL A 236 -3.09 -14.89 10.98
N MET A 237 -1.96 -14.28 10.65
CA MET A 237 -1.38 -14.40 9.31
C MET A 237 -1.04 -15.84 8.95
N LYS A 238 -0.55 -16.64 9.89
CA LYS A 238 -0.36 -18.09 9.70
C LYS A 238 -1.70 -18.82 9.54
N GLU A 239 -2.68 -18.48 10.37
CA GLU A 239 -4.04 -19.05 10.31
C GLU A 239 -4.70 -18.85 8.94
N ILE A 240 -4.58 -17.65 8.35
CA ILE A 240 -5.19 -17.33 7.06
C ILE A 240 -4.33 -17.73 5.85
N GLY A 241 -3.15 -18.32 6.08
CA GLY A 241 -2.24 -18.76 5.01
C GLY A 241 -1.61 -17.61 4.21
N TYR A 242 -1.32 -16.46 4.86
CA TYR A 242 -0.65 -15.35 4.19
C TYR A 242 0.77 -15.72 3.80
N ALA A 243 1.10 -15.65 2.50
CA ALA A 243 2.38 -16.10 1.95
C ALA A 243 3.21 -14.96 1.31
N GLU A 244 2.67 -13.74 1.25
CA GLU A 244 3.39 -12.59 0.71
C GLU A 244 4.34 -11.98 1.75
N LEU A 245 5.29 -11.14 1.28
CA LEU A 245 6.20 -10.43 2.17
C LEU A 245 5.43 -9.45 3.07
N PRO A 246 5.63 -9.47 4.40
CA PRO A 246 5.22 -8.35 5.25
C PRO A 246 5.87 -7.06 4.74
N MET A 247 5.07 -6.03 4.44
CA MET A 247 5.56 -4.77 3.89
C MET A 247 5.71 -3.73 4.99
N LEU A 248 6.92 -3.24 5.19
CA LEU A 248 7.22 -2.20 6.16
C LEU A 248 6.92 -0.83 5.55
N GLU A 249 5.86 -0.19 6.00
CA GLU A 249 5.51 1.19 5.65
C GLU A 249 5.86 2.12 6.81
N ILE A 250 7.14 2.33 7.03
CA ILE A 250 7.68 3.15 8.11
C ILE A 250 7.96 4.57 7.60
N ILE A 251 7.49 5.58 8.33
CA ILE A 251 7.80 6.98 8.04
C ILE A 251 8.77 7.50 9.10
N SER A 252 10.01 7.74 8.67
CA SER A 252 11.12 8.13 9.55
C SER A 252 12.11 9.05 8.84
N LEU A 253 12.79 9.88 9.63
CA LEU A 253 13.93 10.66 9.17
C LEU A 253 15.26 9.87 9.17
N ASN A 254 15.26 8.65 9.74
CA ASN A 254 16.40 7.73 9.74
C ASN A 254 15.97 6.35 9.22
N PRO A 255 15.46 6.26 7.98
CA PRO A 255 14.73 5.07 7.50
C PRO A 255 15.55 3.78 7.57
N ASP A 256 16.85 3.81 7.23
CA ASP A 256 17.67 2.59 7.22
C ASP A 256 17.77 1.93 8.61
N LEU A 257 17.94 2.73 9.66
CA LEU A 257 18.06 2.22 11.01
C LEU A 257 16.71 1.76 11.55
N ASP A 258 15.68 2.56 11.34
CA ASP A 258 14.35 2.34 11.90
C ASP A 258 13.62 1.18 11.21
N ILE A 259 13.77 1.03 9.89
CA ILE A 259 13.23 -0.11 9.14
C ILE A 259 13.97 -1.40 9.54
N ALA A 260 15.30 -1.36 9.68
CA ALA A 260 16.07 -2.52 10.12
C ALA A 260 15.71 -2.94 11.56
N ASP A 261 15.45 -1.99 12.48
CA ASP A 261 14.95 -2.31 13.82
C ASP A 261 13.54 -2.89 13.78
N SER A 262 12.66 -2.33 12.95
CA SER A 262 11.30 -2.82 12.75
C SER A 262 11.28 -4.25 12.20
N CYS A 263 12.18 -4.60 11.26
CA CYS A 263 12.36 -5.99 10.81
C CYS A 263 12.69 -6.93 11.97
N ARG A 264 13.65 -6.55 12.84
CA ARG A 264 14.02 -7.39 14.00
C ARG A 264 12.84 -7.61 14.93
N ARG A 265 12.00 -6.59 15.15
CA ARG A 265 10.81 -6.70 16.01
C ARG A 265 9.76 -7.60 15.39
N LEU A 266 9.52 -7.54 14.08
CA LEU A 266 8.64 -8.48 13.39
C LEU A 266 9.16 -9.92 13.51
N GLN A 267 10.45 -10.15 13.35
CA GLN A 267 11.06 -11.48 13.54
C GLN A 267 10.85 -12.01 14.96
N GLN A 268 11.05 -11.17 15.97
CA GLN A 268 10.79 -11.53 17.39
C GLN A 268 9.31 -11.84 17.63
N ALA A 269 8.40 -11.20 16.90
CA ALA A 269 6.97 -11.47 16.93
C ALA A 269 6.56 -12.72 16.11
N GLY A 270 7.49 -13.36 15.40
CA GLY A 270 7.27 -14.61 14.66
C GLY A 270 7.01 -14.47 13.16
N PHE A 271 7.34 -13.32 12.57
CA PHE A 271 7.33 -13.13 11.12
C PHE A 271 8.66 -13.51 10.47
N GLY A 272 8.66 -13.79 9.15
CA GLY A 272 9.88 -13.98 8.37
C GLY A 272 10.65 -15.28 8.64
N ASN A 273 10.11 -16.20 9.44
CA ASN A 273 10.66 -17.54 9.64
C ASN A 273 9.93 -18.51 8.69
N ALA A 274 10.31 -18.50 7.43
CA ALA A 274 9.97 -19.55 6.48
C ALA A 274 11.22 -20.37 6.13
#